data_de8b75749dc6bdf04817be1e070f8b70
#
_entry.id   de8b75749dc6bdf04817be1e070f8b70
#
_cell.length_a   1.000
_cell.length_b   1.000
_cell.length_c   1.000
_cell.angle_alpha   90.00
_cell.angle_beta   90.00
_cell.angle_gamma   90.00
#
_symmetry.space_group_name_H-M   'P 1'
#
loop_
_entity.id
_entity.type
_entity.pdbx_description
1 polymer ?
#
loop_
_entity_poly.entity_id
_entity_poly.type
_entity_poly.pdbx_seq_one_letter_code
_entity_poly.pdbx_strand_id
1 'polypeptide(L)'
;MMKRVTLIKDSKVKLYISCITDCPISGKIDNNIIINEILHYYYTYDEISEICLSDTCGTMEFNNFKTIIDELLKRNVDFNKISLHLHNQENKQNVKDIIVYGMKSGIYRFDVSDMPEIGGCSVTMENPSGNLSYDDVKRCL
;
A
#
# COMPACT_ATOMS: atom_id res chain seq x y z
N MET A 1 16.73 -5.54 9.84
CA MET A 1 15.47 -6.28 9.58
C MET A 1 15.59 -7.17 8.35
N MET A 2 16.06 -6.67 7.21
CA MET A 2 16.17 -7.47 5.97
C MET A 2 17.20 -8.61 6.02
N LYS A 3 18.23 -8.54 6.85
CA LYS A 3 19.17 -9.65 7.07
C LYS A 3 18.52 -10.95 7.58
N ARG A 4 17.32 -10.86 8.18
CA ARG A 4 16.55 -12.04 8.63
C ARG A 4 15.79 -12.72 7.49
N VAL A 5 15.41 -11.97 6.45
CA VAL A 5 14.68 -12.53 5.30
C VAL A 5 15.55 -13.49 4.50
N THR A 6 16.84 -13.18 4.35
CA THR A 6 17.79 -14.02 3.60
C THR A 6 18.14 -15.35 4.30
N LEU A 7 17.80 -15.49 5.59
CA LEU A 7 18.03 -16.73 6.35
C LEU A 7 16.86 -17.71 6.26
N ILE A 8 15.71 -17.29 5.75
CA ILE A 8 14.50 -18.11 5.62
C ILE A 8 14.47 -18.67 4.19
N LYS A 9 15.09 -19.81 3.98
CA LYS A 9 15.03 -20.52 2.70
C LYS A 9 13.63 -21.08 2.48
N ASP A 10 13.11 -20.96 1.26
CA ASP A 10 11.85 -21.53 0.76
C ASP A 10 10.57 -20.92 1.38
N SER A 11 10.64 -19.81 2.10
CA SER A 11 9.47 -19.09 2.61
C SER A 11 9.08 -17.94 1.69
N LYS A 12 7.78 -17.82 1.41
CA LYS A 12 7.22 -16.64 0.73
C LYS A 12 7.10 -15.50 1.74
N VAL A 13 7.67 -14.35 1.40
CA VAL A 13 7.66 -13.16 2.25
C VAL A 13 6.74 -12.10 1.67
N LYS A 14 5.80 -11.63 2.46
CA LYS A 14 5.03 -10.40 2.18
C LYS A 14 5.69 -9.25 2.94
N LEU A 15 6.13 -8.24 2.20
CA LEU A 15 6.72 -7.03 2.75
C LEU A 15 5.68 -5.90 2.75
N TYR A 16 5.49 -5.25 3.89
CA TYR A 16 4.69 -4.04 3.99
C TYR A 16 5.59 -2.79 3.91
N ILE A 17 5.30 -1.91 2.96
CA ILE A 17 5.86 -0.56 2.93
C ILE A 17 4.80 0.37 3.49
N SER A 18 4.97 0.74 4.75
CA SER A 18 4.05 1.60 5.48
C SER A 18 4.30 3.08 5.22
N CYS A 19 3.32 3.90 5.54
CA CYS A 19 3.42 5.36 5.43
C CYS A 19 3.73 5.84 4.01
N ILE A 20 3.13 5.21 3.00
CA ILE A 20 3.20 5.77 1.65
C ILE A 20 2.46 7.10 1.64
N THR A 21 3.09 8.14 1.13
CA THR A 21 2.67 9.54 1.06
C THR A 21 2.67 10.33 2.37
N ASP A 22 2.22 9.75 3.48
CA ASP A 22 2.18 10.45 4.78
C ASP A 22 2.64 9.55 5.93
N CYS A 23 3.46 10.10 6.81
CA CYS A 23 3.90 9.46 8.05
C CYS A 23 3.36 10.25 9.24
N PRO A 24 2.77 9.61 10.25
CA PRO A 24 2.22 10.31 11.41
C PRO A 24 3.27 11.01 12.27
N ILE A 25 4.55 10.68 12.09
CA ILE A 25 5.67 11.27 12.82
C ILE A 25 6.36 12.35 12.00
N SER A 26 6.71 12.05 10.73
CA SER A 26 7.53 12.94 9.88
C SER A 26 6.73 13.73 8.84
N GLY A 27 5.42 13.53 8.75
CA GLY A 27 4.57 14.22 7.79
C GLY A 27 4.64 13.66 6.38
N LYS A 28 4.50 14.53 5.38
CA LYS A 28 4.50 14.11 3.97
C LYS A 28 5.82 13.53 3.54
N ILE A 29 5.74 12.43 2.78
CA ILE A 29 6.90 11.73 2.21
C ILE A 29 6.88 11.94 0.70
N ASP A 30 8.04 12.29 0.14
CA ASP A 30 8.20 12.47 -1.29
C ASP A 30 7.97 11.15 -2.04
N ASN A 31 7.21 11.22 -3.14
CA ASN A 31 6.89 10.05 -3.94
C ASN A 31 8.13 9.32 -4.47
N ASN A 32 9.21 10.06 -4.78
CA ASN A 32 10.46 9.45 -5.26
C ASN A 32 11.13 8.58 -4.20
N ILE A 33 11.02 8.95 -2.93
CA ILE A 33 11.55 8.13 -1.82
C ILE A 33 10.79 6.80 -1.79
N ILE A 34 9.48 6.83 -1.86
CA ILE A 34 8.63 5.62 -1.87
C ILE A 34 8.91 4.76 -3.11
N ILE A 35 8.97 5.36 -4.28
CA ILE A 35 9.27 4.65 -5.54
C ILE A 35 10.63 3.95 -5.44
N ASN A 36 11.66 4.63 -4.96
CA ASN A 36 12.99 4.05 -4.83
C ASN A 36 13.03 2.91 -3.81
N GLU A 37 12.31 3.01 -2.70
CA GLU A 37 12.19 1.93 -1.71
C GLU A 37 11.50 0.70 -2.32
N ILE A 38 10.39 0.90 -3.03
CA ILE A 38 9.68 -0.21 -3.68
C ILE A 38 10.60 -0.92 -4.68
N LEU A 39 11.26 -0.16 -5.56
CA LEU A 39 12.17 -0.70 -6.56
C LEU A 39 13.37 -1.41 -5.94
N HIS A 40 13.92 -0.85 -4.85
CA HIS A 40 15.03 -1.47 -4.13
C HIS A 40 14.64 -2.86 -3.63
N TYR A 41 13.53 -2.99 -2.92
CA TYR A 41 13.09 -4.29 -2.41
C TYR A 41 12.66 -5.24 -3.53
N TYR A 42 11.97 -4.73 -4.54
CA TYR A 42 11.49 -5.54 -5.65
C TYR A 42 12.62 -6.20 -6.44
N TYR A 43 13.70 -5.46 -6.72
CA TYR A 43 14.82 -5.95 -7.54
C TYR A 43 15.96 -6.59 -6.76
N THR A 44 16.04 -6.39 -5.46
CA THR A 44 17.16 -6.87 -4.65
C THR A 44 16.86 -8.22 -3.99
N TYR A 45 15.60 -8.50 -3.65
CA TYR A 45 15.23 -9.64 -2.82
C TYR A 45 14.21 -10.54 -3.49
N ASP A 46 14.68 -11.65 -4.05
CA ASP A 46 13.83 -12.62 -4.75
C ASP A 46 12.87 -13.36 -3.81
N GLU A 47 13.19 -13.40 -2.50
CA GLU A 47 12.34 -14.00 -1.47
C GLU A 47 11.05 -13.24 -1.23
N ILE A 48 11.00 -11.95 -1.61
CA ILE A 48 9.79 -11.14 -1.50
C ILE A 48 8.83 -11.53 -2.61
N SER A 49 7.77 -12.22 -2.23
CA SER A 49 6.72 -12.64 -3.15
C SER A 49 5.63 -11.58 -3.35
N GLU A 50 5.48 -10.68 -2.38
CA GLU A 50 4.46 -9.63 -2.40
C GLU A 50 4.95 -8.39 -1.66
N ILE A 51 4.75 -7.24 -2.26
CA ILE A 51 4.97 -5.93 -1.62
C ILE A 51 3.62 -5.25 -1.44
N CYS A 52 3.25 -5.00 -0.19
CA CYS A 52 2.01 -4.33 0.17
C CYS A 52 2.26 -2.84 0.44
N LEU A 53 1.60 -2.00 -0.33
CA LEU A 53 1.66 -0.56 -0.16
C LEU A 53 0.59 -0.12 0.83
N SER A 54 1.01 0.42 1.97
CA SER A 54 0.10 0.78 3.07
C SER A 54 -0.09 2.28 3.21
N ASP A 55 -1.32 2.73 3.05
CA ASP A 55 -1.75 4.08 3.41
C ASP A 55 -2.06 4.16 4.91
N THR A 56 -1.00 4.18 5.72
CA THR A 56 -1.08 4.08 7.18
C THR A 56 -1.92 5.19 7.81
N CYS A 57 -1.85 6.39 7.24
CA CYS A 57 -2.59 7.56 7.76
C CYS A 57 -4.03 7.65 7.22
N GLY A 58 -4.36 6.91 6.17
CA GLY A 58 -5.66 7.05 5.48
C GLY A 58 -5.81 8.41 4.80
N THR A 59 -4.72 8.97 4.30
CA THR A 59 -4.67 10.33 3.71
C THR A 59 -4.08 10.36 2.32
N MET A 60 -3.76 9.20 1.75
CA MET A 60 -3.18 9.11 0.41
C MET A 60 -4.13 9.70 -0.64
N GLU A 61 -3.65 10.68 -1.38
CA GLU A 61 -4.38 11.30 -2.47
C GLU A 61 -4.19 10.51 -3.78
N PHE A 62 -5.23 10.44 -4.59
CA PHE A 62 -5.22 9.74 -5.87
C PHE A 62 -4.06 10.17 -6.78
N ASN A 63 -3.75 11.47 -6.86
CA ASN A 63 -2.66 11.95 -7.72
C ASN A 63 -1.29 11.42 -7.29
N ASN A 64 -1.02 11.32 -5.98
CA ASN A 64 0.20 10.73 -5.46
C ASN A 64 0.28 9.24 -5.78
N PHE A 65 -0.80 8.52 -5.52
CA PHE A 65 -0.92 7.09 -5.86
C PHE A 65 -0.68 6.86 -7.35
N LYS A 66 -1.37 7.62 -8.20
CA LYS A 66 -1.21 7.53 -9.66
C LYS A 66 0.23 7.75 -10.10
N THR A 67 0.91 8.75 -9.55
CA THR A 67 2.32 9.04 -9.86
C THR A 67 3.22 7.86 -9.51
N ILE A 68 3.02 7.26 -8.33
CA ILE A 68 3.78 6.09 -7.89
C ILE A 68 3.53 4.90 -8.82
N ILE A 69 2.28 4.60 -9.13
CA ILE A 69 1.92 3.46 -9.98
C ILE A 69 2.45 3.63 -11.41
N ASP A 70 2.30 4.82 -11.99
CA ASP A 70 2.79 5.11 -13.34
C ASP A 70 4.31 4.92 -13.44
N GLU A 71 5.05 5.34 -12.42
CA GLU A 71 6.50 5.18 -12.40
C GLU A 71 6.92 3.71 -12.22
N LEU A 72 6.20 2.95 -11.40
CA LEU A 72 6.45 1.51 -11.25
C LEU A 72 6.16 0.76 -12.55
N LEU A 73 5.12 1.15 -13.31
CA LEU A 73 4.82 0.60 -14.64
C LEU A 73 5.97 0.84 -15.62
N LYS A 74 6.50 2.06 -15.66
CA LYS A 74 7.67 2.41 -16.52
C LYS A 74 8.92 1.59 -16.18
N ARG A 75 9.04 1.15 -14.94
CA ARG A 75 10.14 0.33 -14.45
C ARG A 75 9.87 -1.17 -14.57
N ASN A 76 8.82 -1.58 -15.28
CA ASN A 76 8.45 -2.98 -15.52
C ASN A 76 8.21 -3.81 -14.24
N VAL A 77 7.66 -3.20 -13.21
CA VAL A 77 7.24 -3.91 -12.00
C VAL A 77 6.04 -4.79 -12.32
N ASP A 78 6.11 -6.07 -11.94
CA ASP A 78 4.99 -6.99 -12.06
C ASP A 78 3.96 -6.73 -10.95
N PHE A 79 2.80 -6.19 -11.31
CA PHE A 79 1.75 -5.84 -10.35
C PHE A 79 1.03 -7.04 -9.74
N ASN A 80 1.27 -8.25 -10.23
CA ASN A 80 0.86 -9.45 -9.50
C ASN A 80 1.59 -9.61 -8.15
N LYS A 81 2.73 -8.93 -7.98
CA LYS A 81 3.48 -8.87 -6.72
C LYS A 81 3.13 -7.68 -5.85
N ILE A 82 2.24 -6.80 -6.29
CA ILE A 82 1.83 -5.61 -5.53
C ILE A 82 0.45 -5.81 -4.94
N SER A 83 0.29 -5.41 -3.70
CA SER A 83 -1.02 -5.33 -3.03
C SER A 83 -1.19 -3.98 -2.34
N LEU A 84 -2.41 -3.67 -1.95
CA LEU A 84 -2.76 -2.42 -1.28
C LEU A 84 -3.40 -2.71 0.09
N HIS A 85 -2.99 -1.94 1.07
CA HIS A 85 -3.63 -1.85 2.37
C HIS A 85 -4.09 -0.40 2.58
N LEU A 86 -5.36 -0.17 2.35
CA LEU A 86 -5.97 1.15 2.40
C LEU A 86 -6.84 1.31 3.63
N HIS A 87 -6.96 2.54 4.09
CA HIS A 87 -7.89 2.90 5.14
C HIS A 87 -9.08 3.69 4.56
N ASN A 88 -10.17 3.70 5.32
CA ASN A 88 -11.31 4.56 5.02
C ASN A 88 -10.89 6.03 5.09
N GLN A 89 -11.43 6.82 4.18
CA GLN A 89 -11.26 8.27 4.15
C GLN A 89 -12.63 8.94 4.11
N GLU A 90 -12.71 10.18 4.56
CA GLU A 90 -13.93 10.97 4.40
C GLU A 90 -14.29 11.15 2.93
N ASN A 91 -13.30 11.40 2.10
CA ASN A 91 -13.47 11.47 0.65
C ASN A 91 -13.54 10.06 0.03
N LYS A 92 -14.73 9.50 -0.01
CA LYS A 92 -14.99 8.16 -0.56
C LYS A 92 -14.65 8.06 -2.05
N GLN A 93 -14.80 9.15 -2.81
CA GLN A 93 -14.46 9.16 -4.23
C GLN A 93 -12.96 9.00 -4.45
N ASN A 94 -12.14 9.62 -3.62
CA ASN A 94 -10.69 9.48 -3.69
C ASN A 94 -10.25 8.01 -3.49
N VAL A 95 -10.81 7.33 -2.49
CA VAL A 95 -10.53 5.90 -2.24
C VAL A 95 -10.97 5.04 -3.42
N LYS A 96 -12.15 5.32 -3.96
CA LYS A 96 -12.67 4.61 -5.14
C LYS A 96 -11.75 4.79 -6.35
N ASP A 97 -11.29 6.00 -6.60
CA ASP A 97 -10.39 6.30 -7.73
C ASP A 97 -9.05 5.55 -7.58
N ILE A 98 -8.50 5.47 -6.37
CA ILE A 98 -7.29 4.69 -6.07
C ILE A 98 -7.51 3.21 -6.38
N ILE A 99 -8.60 2.62 -5.88
CA ILE A 99 -8.92 1.19 -6.10
C ILE A 99 -9.09 0.90 -7.58
N VAL A 100 -9.93 1.68 -8.27
CA VAL A 100 -10.20 1.48 -9.70
C VAL A 100 -8.95 1.63 -10.54
N TYR A 101 -8.13 2.63 -10.26
CA TYR A 101 -6.86 2.83 -10.98
C TYR A 101 -5.88 1.69 -10.71
N GLY A 102 -5.77 1.25 -9.46
CA GLY A 102 -4.95 0.10 -9.08
C GLY A 102 -5.34 -1.15 -9.85
N MET A 103 -6.64 -1.46 -9.92
CA MET A 103 -7.16 -2.61 -10.66
C MET A 103 -6.89 -2.51 -12.16
N LYS A 104 -7.12 -1.34 -12.77
CA LYS A 104 -6.79 -1.09 -14.18
C LYS A 104 -5.30 -1.26 -14.49
N SER A 105 -4.44 -1.03 -13.50
CA SER A 105 -3.00 -1.19 -13.60
C SER A 105 -2.52 -2.62 -13.37
N GLY A 106 -3.39 -3.51 -12.85
CA GLY A 106 -3.08 -4.91 -12.60
C GLY A 106 -2.97 -5.29 -11.13
N ILE A 107 -3.35 -4.42 -10.21
CA ILE A 107 -3.37 -4.73 -8.77
C ILE A 107 -4.74 -5.31 -8.41
N TYR A 108 -4.76 -6.58 -7.98
CA TYR A 108 -5.99 -7.29 -7.63
C TYR A 108 -6.00 -7.82 -6.19
N ARG A 109 -4.99 -7.49 -5.40
CA ARG A 109 -4.86 -7.92 -4.01
C ARG A 109 -5.03 -6.72 -3.09
N PHE A 110 -5.99 -6.83 -2.17
CA PHE A 110 -6.31 -5.80 -1.19
C PHE A 110 -6.37 -6.44 0.19
N ASP A 111 -5.65 -5.86 1.15
CA ASP A 111 -5.83 -6.21 2.54
C ASP A 111 -7.07 -5.49 3.08
N VAL A 112 -8.02 -6.25 3.55
CA VAL A 112 -9.30 -5.76 4.07
C VAL A 112 -9.58 -6.35 5.45
N SER A 113 -10.46 -5.72 6.21
CA SER A 113 -10.92 -6.21 7.50
C SER A 113 -12.44 -6.42 7.47
N ASP A 114 -12.90 -7.52 8.04
CA ASP A 114 -14.33 -7.74 8.24
C ASP A 114 -14.92 -6.85 9.34
N MET A 115 -14.06 -6.23 10.15
CA MET A 115 -14.44 -5.29 11.20
C MET A 115 -14.03 -3.86 10.79
N PRO A 116 -14.92 -3.08 10.15
CA PRO A 116 -14.56 -1.79 9.54
C PRO A 116 -14.14 -0.72 10.55
N GLU A 117 -14.48 -0.86 11.81
CA GLU A 117 -14.11 0.09 12.87
C GLU A 117 -12.78 -0.25 13.56
N ILE A 118 -12.18 -1.39 13.22
CA ILE A 118 -10.91 -1.84 13.80
C ILE A 118 -9.79 -1.59 12.80
N GLY A 119 -8.70 -1.01 13.27
CA GLY A 119 -7.50 -0.76 12.49
C GLY A 119 -7.04 0.68 12.63
N GLY A 120 -5.96 0.97 11.93
CA GLY A 120 -5.26 2.25 12.03
C GLY A 120 -4.18 2.23 13.11
N CYS A 121 -3.24 3.15 12.97
CA CYS A 121 -2.13 3.30 13.92
C CYS A 121 -2.54 4.20 15.09
N SER A 122 -3.09 3.61 16.14
CA SER A 122 -3.57 4.35 17.31
C SER A 122 -2.45 4.89 18.22
N VAL A 123 -1.21 4.42 18.02
CA VAL A 123 -0.07 4.83 18.87
C VAL A 123 0.38 6.25 18.61
N THR A 124 0.25 6.73 17.38
CA THR A 124 0.77 8.03 16.93
C THR A 124 -0.28 8.93 16.30
N MET A 125 -1.53 8.49 16.23
CA MET A 125 -2.64 9.21 15.61
C MET A 125 -3.79 9.41 16.59
N GLU A 126 -4.29 10.65 16.64
CA GLU A 126 -5.60 10.94 17.24
C GLU A 126 -6.67 10.48 16.28
N ASN A 127 -7.62 9.74 16.52
CA ASN A 127 -8.71 9.29 15.63
C ASN A 127 -8.23 8.62 14.32
N PRO A 128 -7.54 7.49 14.39
CA PRO A 128 -7.09 6.79 13.20
C PRO A 128 -8.28 6.29 12.36
N SER A 129 -8.16 6.39 11.05
CA SER A 129 -9.14 5.81 10.13
C SER A 129 -9.12 4.29 10.18
N GLY A 130 -10.29 3.66 10.19
CA GLY A 130 -10.42 2.21 10.14
C GLY A 130 -9.98 1.63 8.79
N ASN A 131 -9.69 0.34 8.77
CA ASN A 131 -9.39 -0.39 7.54
C ASN A 131 -10.60 -0.42 6.60
N LEU A 132 -10.34 -0.57 5.30
CA LEU A 132 -11.42 -0.91 4.35
C LEU A 132 -11.98 -2.29 4.64
N SER A 133 -13.29 -2.44 4.49
CA SER A 133 -13.96 -3.74 4.48
C SER A 133 -13.95 -4.37 3.08
N TYR A 134 -14.25 -5.66 3.02
CA TYR A 134 -14.49 -6.35 1.75
C TYR A 134 -15.60 -5.67 0.92
N ASP A 135 -16.67 -5.24 1.59
CA ASP A 135 -17.79 -4.57 0.92
C ASP A 135 -17.41 -3.20 0.36
N ASP A 136 -16.51 -2.47 1.01
CA ASP A 136 -16.00 -1.20 0.50
C ASP A 136 -15.27 -1.39 -0.82
N VAL A 137 -14.39 -2.38 -0.91
CA VAL A 137 -13.68 -2.71 -2.15
C VAL A 137 -14.64 -3.22 -3.23
N LYS A 138 -15.57 -4.09 -2.86
CA LYS A 138 -16.56 -4.64 -3.78
C LYS A 138 -17.45 -3.57 -4.42
N ARG A 139 -17.82 -2.54 -3.68
CA ARG A 139 -18.62 -1.40 -4.22
C ARG A 139 -17.87 -0.60 -5.28
N CYS A 140 -16.55 -0.71 -5.35
CA CYS A 140 -15.74 -0.03 -6.36
C CYS A 140 -15.69 -0.78 -7.69
N LEU A 141 -16.11 -2.02 -7.69
CA LEU A 141 -16.18 -2.86 -8.88
C LEU A 141 -17.46 -2.59 -9.66
#